data_225783ba1e19caf1a8a4aa4ef7953fc4
#
_entry.id   225783ba1e19caf1a8a4aa4ef7953fc4
#
_cell.length_a   1.000
_cell.length_b   1.000
_cell.length_c   1.000
_cell.angle_alpha   90.00
_cell.angle_beta   90.00
_cell.angle_gamma   90.00
#
_symmetry.space_group_name_H-M   'P 1'
#
loop_
_entity.id
_entity.type
_entity.pdbx_description
1 polymer ?
#
loop_
_entity_poly.entity_id
_entity_poly.type
_entity_poly.pdbx_seq_one_letter_code
_entity_poly.pdbx_strand_id
1 'polypeptide(L)' 'MYFTDRGIEELQSRRGDEEVTFAWLAEQLSTFVDLNPDFEIPVERLATWLARLDDLDE' A
#
# COMPACT_ATOMS: atom_id res chain seq x y z
N MET A 1 -0.45 11.05 16.87
CA MET A 1 -0.85 10.91 16.35
C MET A 1 -1.63 10.53 15.65
N TYR A 2 -1.91 10.01 15.67
CA TYR A 2 -2.41 9.97 15.12
C TYR A 2 -3.46 9.70 14.34
N PHE A 3 -4.06 9.83 14.03
CA PHE A 3 -5.21 10.07 13.25
C PHE A 3 -5.00 9.62 11.86
N THR A 4 -3.84 9.39 11.51
CA THR A 4 -3.46 8.97 10.18
C THR A 4 -3.89 7.55 9.88
N ASP A 5 -4.42 6.84 10.86
CA ASP A 5 -4.89 5.48 10.66
C ASP A 5 -6.26 5.40 10.00
N ARG A 6 -6.92 6.54 9.81
CA ARG A 6 -8.27 6.51 9.30
C ARG A 6 -8.35 5.88 7.92
N GLY A 7 -7.41 6.21 7.04
CA GLY A 7 -7.40 5.61 5.71
C GLY A 7 -7.16 4.12 5.75
N ILE A 8 -6.24 3.71 6.61
CA ILE A 8 -5.94 2.29 6.76
C ILE A 8 -7.15 1.55 7.31
N GLU A 9 -7.82 2.15 8.28
CA GLU A 9 -9.00 1.54 8.86
C GLU A 9 -10.12 1.44 7.83
N GLU A 10 -10.28 2.47 7.03
CA GLU A 10 -11.29 2.44 6.00
C GLU A 10 -11.03 1.34 4.98
N LEU A 11 -9.77 1.21 4.59
CA LEU A 11 -9.38 0.17 3.65
C LEU A 11 -9.74 -1.20 4.21
N GLN A 12 -9.37 -1.44 5.45
CA GLN A 12 -9.63 -2.73 6.08
C GLN A 12 -11.11 -2.97 6.27
N SER A 13 -11.85 -1.93 6.60
CA SER A 13 -13.29 -2.05 6.84
C SER A 13 -14.04 -2.34 5.55
N ARG A 14 -13.64 -1.70 4.47
CA ARG A 14 -14.37 -1.83 3.21
C ARG A 14 -13.93 -3.03 2.39
N ARG A 15 -12.66 -3.41 2.47
CA ARG A 15 -12.11 -4.42 1.58
C ARG A 15 -11.34 -5.50 2.32
N GLY A 16 -11.50 -5.58 3.62
CA GLY A 16 -10.69 -6.51 4.41
C GLY A 16 -10.87 -7.96 4.03
N ASP A 17 -12.03 -8.31 3.47
CA ASP A 17 -12.30 -9.70 3.09
C ASP A 17 -11.95 -10.00 1.64
N GLU A 18 -11.55 -8.98 0.88
CA GLU A 18 -11.24 -9.19 -0.52
C GLU A 18 -9.84 -9.75 -0.67
N GLU A 19 -9.69 -10.58 -1.68
CA GLU A 19 -8.38 -11.11 -2.03
C GLU A 19 -7.96 -10.52 -3.35
N VAL A 20 -6.78 -9.96 -3.38
CA VAL A 20 -6.25 -9.38 -4.61
C VAL A 20 -4.82 -9.87 -4.78
N THR A 21 -4.35 -9.82 -6.02
CA THR A 21 -2.96 -10.17 -6.26
C THR A 21 -2.06 -8.98 -6.00
N PHE A 22 -0.79 -9.26 -5.74
CA PHE A 22 0.16 -8.18 -5.61
C PHE A 22 0.36 -7.45 -6.93
N ALA A 23 0.15 -8.14 -8.04
CA ALA A 23 0.22 -7.46 -9.34
C ALA A 23 -0.87 -6.39 -9.43
N TRP A 24 -2.07 -6.72 -8.98
CA TRP A 24 -3.15 -5.75 -8.96
C TRP A 24 -2.78 -4.57 -8.05
N LEU A 25 -2.26 -4.88 -6.88
CA LEU A 25 -1.90 -3.85 -5.92
C LEU A 25 -0.81 -2.95 -6.47
N ALA A 26 0.20 -3.54 -7.10
CA ALA A 26 1.28 -2.75 -7.68
C ALA A 26 0.74 -1.78 -8.73
N GLU A 27 -0.24 -2.24 -9.50
CA GLU A 27 -0.86 -1.38 -10.51
C GLU A 27 -1.58 -0.20 -9.86
N GLN A 28 -2.27 -0.46 -8.75
CA GLN A 28 -2.96 0.61 -8.05
C GLN A 28 -1.97 1.61 -7.46
N LEU A 29 -0.87 1.12 -6.92
CA LEU A 29 0.15 2.02 -6.39
C LEU A 29 0.74 2.89 -7.49
N SER A 30 0.96 2.30 -8.65
CA SER A 30 1.49 3.06 -9.79
C SER A 30 0.52 4.15 -10.21
N THR A 31 -0.77 3.81 -10.27
CA THR A 31 -1.79 4.79 -10.62
C THR A 31 -1.82 5.93 -9.59
N PHE A 32 -1.72 5.56 -8.33
CA PHE A 32 -1.74 6.58 -7.28
C PHE A 32 -0.58 7.55 -7.44
N VAL A 33 0.61 7.03 -7.75
CA VAL A 33 1.78 7.88 -7.93
C VAL A 33 1.60 8.77 -9.16
N ASP A 34 1.02 8.24 -10.22
CA ASP A 34 0.76 9.04 -11.40
C ASP A 34 -0.13 10.24 -11.08
N LEU A 35 -1.11 10.04 -10.21
CA LEU A 35 -2.01 11.10 -9.81
C LEU A 35 -1.43 11.98 -8.72
N ASN A 36 -0.47 11.46 -7.99
CA ASN A 36 0.12 12.16 -6.86
C ASN A 36 1.64 12.01 -6.88
N PRO A 37 2.32 12.68 -7.81
CA PRO A 37 3.77 12.47 -7.95
C PRO A 37 4.56 12.79 -6.70
N ASP A 38 4.00 13.61 -5.81
CA ASP A 38 4.69 13.96 -4.57
C ASP A 38 4.91 12.75 -3.68
N PHE A 39 4.17 11.68 -3.90
CA PHE A 39 4.27 10.51 -3.04
C PHE A 39 5.08 9.39 -3.67
N GLU A 40 5.81 9.68 -4.72
CA GLU A 40 6.55 8.63 -5.42
C GLU A 40 7.50 7.90 -4.47
N ILE A 41 8.29 8.62 -3.70
CA ILE A 41 9.27 7.98 -2.84
C ILE A 41 8.60 7.18 -1.71
N PRO A 42 7.63 7.73 -0.98
CA PRO A 42 6.97 6.93 0.06
C PRO A 42 6.29 5.68 -0.50
N VAL A 43 5.67 5.80 -1.67
CA VAL A 43 4.98 4.65 -2.24
C VAL A 43 5.98 3.60 -2.70
N GLU A 44 7.11 4.01 -3.27
CA GLU A 44 8.15 3.06 -3.63
C GLU A 44 8.67 2.32 -2.42
N ARG A 45 8.81 3.02 -1.31
CA ARG A 45 9.27 2.38 -0.08
C ARG A 45 8.26 1.38 0.43
N LEU A 46 6.97 1.74 0.37
CA LEU A 46 5.93 0.83 0.77
C LEU A 46 5.93 -0.42 -0.12
N ALA A 47 6.06 -0.21 -1.42
CA ALA A 47 6.05 -1.32 -2.35
C ALA A 47 7.23 -2.26 -2.08
N THR A 48 8.40 -1.70 -1.85
CA THR A 48 9.58 -2.51 -1.54
C THR A 48 9.38 -3.28 -0.23
N TRP A 49 8.82 -2.62 0.75
CA TRP A 49 8.56 -3.27 2.03
C TRP A 49 7.61 -4.45 1.85
N LEU A 50 6.53 -4.23 1.09
CA LEU A 50 5.58 -5.31 0.84
C LEU A 50 6.22 -6.47 0.08
N ALA A 51 7.10 -6.14 -0.86
CA ALA A 51 7.75 -7.18 -1.66
C ALA A 51 8.66 -8.05 -0.81
N ARG A 52 9.13 -7.53 0.31
CA ARG A 52 10.10 -8.23 1.14
C ARG A 52 9.56 -8.65 2.49
N LEU A 53 8.24 -8.72 2.61
CA LEU A 53 7.66 -9.08 3.90
C LEU A 53 8.18 -10.41 4.42
N ASP A 54 8.33 -11.38 3.53
CA ASP A 54 8.80 -12.70 3.95
C ASP A 54 10.24 -12.66 4.46
N ASP A 55 11.01 -11.73 3.96
CA ASP A 55 12.41 -11.62 4.36
C ASP A 55 12.58 -10.94 5.70
N LEU A 56 11.56 -10.24 6.15
CA LEU A 56 11.66 -9.46 7.39
C LEU A 56 11.56 -10.34 8.62
N ASP A 57 11.17 -11.57 8.46
CA ASP A 57 11.04 -12.49 9.59
C ASP A 57 12.39 -12.94 10.09
N GLU A 58 13.41 -12.61 9.40
CA GLU A 58 14.76 -12.98 9.82
C GLU A 58 15.15 -12.36 11.13
#